data_912455382f927c6b7baf21caaf5e2fe0
#
_entry.id   912455382f927c6b7baf21caaf5e2fe0
#
_cell.length_a   1.000
_cell.length_b   1.000
_cell.length_c   1.000
_cell.angle_alpha   90.00
_cell.angle_beta   90.00
_cell.angle_gamma   90.00
#
_symmetry.space_group_name_H-M   'P 1'
#
loop_
_entity.id
_entity.type
_entity.pdbx_description
1 polymer ?
#
loop_
_entity_poly.entity_id
_entity_poly.type
_entity_poly.pdbx_seq_one_letter_code
_entity_poly.pdbx_strand_id
1 'polypeptide(L)'
;QEAAPTEESFLLDKAVRCAVCDKVFKTKMIKRGRLKRLEADMDLRPRYEHIDTLKYSVISCPYCGYTAITRYFEHLSSMQVKMIKEKICVNFKPADNVEPTLVDYDTAIERYKLALFNTIGKKGKNSEKAYTCLNLAWLLRGKRESLDAKDPKMAEQIKECREQEEAFYAQAVSETPLPLPT
;
A
#
# COMPACT_ATOMS: atom_id res chain seq x y z
N GLN A 1 29.85 -2.15 19.23
CA GLN A 1 29.13 -1.70 18.04
C GLN A 1 27.72 -2.23 18.16
N GLU A 2 26.74 -1.35 18.38
CA GLU A 2 25.33 -1.76 18.34
C GLU A 2 25.02 -2.18 16.89
N ALA A 3 24.39 -3.36 16.75
CA ALA A 3 23.95 -3.84 15.45
C ALA A 3 22.90 -2.87 14.87
N ALA A 4 22.93 -2.66 13.56
CA ALA A 4 21.93 -1.82 12.89
C ALA A 4 20.51 -2.32 13.19
N PRO A 5 19.53 -1.43 13.42
CA PRO A 5 18.17 -1.85 13.70
C PRO A 5 17.58 -2.63 12.50
N THR A 6 16.90 -3.73 12.81
CA THR A 6 16.21 -4.55 11.82
C THR A 6 14.85 -3.95 11.47
N GLU A 7 14.34 -4.21 10.27
CA GLU A 7 13.00 -3.79 9.85
C GLU A 7 11.91 -4.20 10.87
N GLU A 8 11.99 -5.42 11.40
CA GLU A 8 11.05 -5.93 12.40
C GLU A 8 11.00 -5.07 13.67
N SER A 9 12.12 -4.45 14.06
CA SER A 9 12.19 -3.59 15.24
C SER A 9 11.30 -2.33 15.16
N PHE A 10 10.90 -1.94 13.95
CA PHE A 10 10.01 -0.80 13.68
C PHE A 10 8.53 -1.19 13.67
N LEU A 11 8.19 -2.47 13.80
CA LEU A 11 6.85 -2.99 13.63
C LEU A 11 6.22 -3.42 14.95
N LEU A 12 4.91 -3.29 15.03
CA LEU A 12 4.08 -3.85 16.09
C LEU A 12 2.83 -4.49 15.49
N ASP A 13 2.28 -5.48 16.18
CA ASP A 13 0.97 -6.05 15.85
C ASP A 13 -0.13 -5.18 16.45
N LYS A 14 -1.06 -4.74 15.62
CA LYS A 14 -2.23 -3.98 16.04
C LYS A 14 -3.50 -4.75 15.68
N ALA A 15 -4.41 -4.87 16.64
CA ALA A 15 -5.76 -5.38 16.38
C ALA A 15 -6.58 -4.32 15.64
N VAL A 16 -7.20 -4.73 14.56
CA VAL A 16 -8.03 -3.88 13.69
C VAL A 16 -9.38 -4.57 13.46
N ARG A 17 -10.46 -3.80 13.54
CA ARG A 17 -11.80 -4.26 13.20
C ARG A 17 -12.09 -3.91 11.74
N CYS A 18 -12.50 -4.90 10.94
CA CYS A 18 -12.86 -4.67 9.55
C CYS A 18 -14.17 -3.90 9.44
N ALA A 19 -14.17 -2.80 8.71
CA ALA A 19 -15.35 -1.98 8.45
C ALA A 19 -16.43 -2.69 7.59
N VAL A 20 -16.09 -3.80 6.93
CA VAL A 20 -17.00 -4.55 6.04
C VAL A 20 -17.56 -5.78 6.72
N CYS A 21 -16.73 -6.67 7.27
CA CYS A 21 -17.18 -7.93 7.87
C CYS A 21 -17.26 -7.90 9.41
N ASP A 22 -16.84 -6.81 10.03
CA ASP A 22 -16.84 -6.58 11.48
C ASP A 22 -15.94 -7.51 12.31
N LYS A 23 -15.17 -8.38 11.66
CA LYS A 23 -14.21 -9.26 12.35
C LYS A 23 -12.95 -8.51 12.75
N VAL A 24 -12.36 -8.92 13.86
CA VAL A 24 -11.09 -8.38 14.37
C VAL A 24 -9.94 -9.26 13.91
N PHE A 25 -8.88 -8.66 13.44
CA PHE A 25 -7.64 -9.33 13.04
C PHE A 25 -6.43 -8.50 13.42
N LYS A 26 -5.26 -9.11 13.40
CA LYS A 26 -3.99 -8.40 13.64
C LYS A 26 -3.32 -8.04 12.33
N THR A 27 -2.76 -6.84 12.27
CA THR A 27 -1.97 -6.36 11.15
C THR A 27 -0.71 -5.66 11.65
N LYS A 28 0.33 -5.66 10.82
CA LYS A 28 1.59 -4.96 11.13
C LYS A 28 1.40 -3.45 10.98
N MET A 29 1.84 -2.71 11.98
CA MET A 29 1.82 -1.25 11.99
C MET A 29 3.20 -0.71 12.35
N ILE A 30 3.48 0.51 11.90
CA ILE A 30 4.76 1.17 12.15
C ILE A 30 4.78 1.81 13.55
N LYS A 31 5.86 1.58 14.27
CA LYS A 31 6.21 2.33 15.50
C LYS A 31 6.77 3.69 15.12
N ARG A 32 5.90 4.67 14.93
CA ARG A 32 6.28 6.00 14.41
C ARG A 32 7.36 6.70 15.21
N GLY A 33 7.40 6.52 16.53
CA GLY A 33 8.41 7.12 17.40
C GLY A 33 9.84 6.63 17.19
N ARG A 34 10.02 5.54 16.46
CA ARG A 34 11.34 4.97 16.12
C ARG A 34 11.85 5.42 14.75
N LEU A 35 11.01 6.05 13.95
CA LEU A 35 11.37 6.45 12.60
C LEU A 35 12.37 7.59 12.60
N LYS A 36 13.42 7.44 11.81
CA LYS A 36 14.36 8.52 11.50
C LYS A 36 14.16 8.94 10.05
N ARG A 37 13.62 10.14 9.89
CA ARG A 37 13.29 10.69 8.58
C ARG A 37 14.55 11.07 7.82
N LEU A 38 14.57 10.70 6.54
CA LEU A 38 15.54 11.16 5.56
C LEU A 38 14.92 12.24 4.67
N GLU A 39 15.75 12.84 3.81
CA GLU A 39 15.26 13.75 2.79
C GLU A 39 14.28 13.04 1.87
N ALA A 40 13.13 13.66 1.64
CA ALA A 40 12.12 13.14 0.73
C ALA A 40 12.58 13.30 -0.73
N ASP A 41 12.03 12.46 -1.60
CA ASP A 41 12.23 12.62 -3.05
C ASP A 41 11.59 13.94 -3.53
N MET A 42 11.92 14.40 -4.72
CA MET A 42 11.40 15.65 -5.28
C MET A 42 9.87 15.65 -5.41
N ASP A 43 9.26 14.49 -5.56
CA ASP A 43 7.81 14.30 -5.60
C ASP A 43 7.19 14.00 -4.23
N LEU A 44 7.94 14.30 -3.15
CA LEU A 44 7.55 14.18 -1.75
C LEU A 44 7.38 12.74 -1.25
N ARG A 45 7.89 11.73 -1.97
CA ARG A 45 7.94 10.38 -1.43
C ARG A 45 8.69 10.39 -0.09
N PRO A 46 8.05 9.91 1.01
CA PRO A 46 8.71 9.86 2.30
C PRO A 46 9.83 8.81 2.31
N ARG A 47 10.96 9.16 2.92
CA ARG A 47 12.11 8.28 3.11
C ARG A 47 12.46 8.18 4.58
N TYR A 48 12.77 6.97 5.04
CA TYR A 48 13.19 6.69 6.40
C TYR A 48 14.39 5.75 6.40
N GLU A 49 15.22 5.82 7.45
CA GLU A 49 16.31 4.88 7.64
C GLU A 49 15.77 3.48 7.93
N HIS A 50 16.36 2.46 7.31
CA HIS A 50 16.15 1.03 7.56
C HIS A 50 14.77 0.46 7.24
N ILE A 51 13.79 1.25 6.83
CA ILE A 51 12.44 0.78 6.53
C ILE A 51 11.77 1.63 5.45
N ASP A 52 11.04 0.98 4.55
CA ASP A 52 10.08 1.64 3.67
C ASP A 52 8.68 1.54 4.30
N THR A 53 8.22 2.64 4.88
CA THR A 53 6.94 2.68 5.61
C THR A 53 5.73 2.46 4.70
N LEU A 54 5.86 2.68 3.40
CA LEU A 54 4.78 2.46 2.44
C LEU A 54 4.35 1.00 2.37
N LYS A 55 5.26 0.06 2.60
CA LYS A 55 4.93 -1.38 2.65
C LYS A 55 3.91 -1.73 3.74
N TYR A 56 3.81 -0.92 4.78
CA TYR A 56 2.97 -1.16 5.96
C TYR A 56 1.81 -0.16 6.10
N SER A 57 1.54 0.62 5.06
CA SER A 57 0.50 1.65 5.06
C SER A 57 -0.80 1.20 4.37
N VAL A 58 -0.98 -0.08 4.17
CA VAL A 58 -2.16 -0.71 3.60
C VAL A 58 -2.64 -1.84 4.51
N ILE A 59 -3.96 -1.97 4.67
CA ILE A 59 -4.57 -3.01 5.49
C ILE A 59 -5.44 -3.88 4.60
N SER A 60 -5.28 -5.20 4.72
CA SER A 60 -6.08 -6.20 4.01
C SER A 60 -6.74 -7.14 5.02
N CYS A 61 -8.07 -7.19 5.01
CA CYS A 61 -8.81 -8.10 5.87
C CYS A 61 -8.65 -9.54 5.39
N PRO A 62 -8.13 -10.46 6.21
CA PRO A 62 -7.93 -11.84 5.81
C PRO A 62 -9.24 -12.64 5.71
N TYR A 63 -10.34 -12.10 6.23
CA TYR A 63 -11.63 -12.79 6.27
C TYR A 63 -12.54 -12.47 5.09
N CYS A 64 -12.56 -11.21 4.63
CA CYS A 64 -13.47 -10.79 3.56
C CYS A 64 -12.78 -10.20 2.33
N GLY A 65 -11.49 -9.94 2.39
CA GLY A 65 -10.70 -9.38 1.28
C GLY A 65 -10.77 -7.87 1.14
N TYR A 66 -11.53 -7.15 2.00
CA TYR A 66 -11.52 -5.70 2.00
C TYR A 66 -10.12 -5.17 2.25
N THR A 67 -9.64 -4.34 1.34
CA THR A 67 -8.28 -3.78 1.38
C THR A 67 -8.34 -2.29 1.10
N ALA A 68 -7.68 -1.51 1.93
CA ALA A 68 -7.55 -0.06 1.74
C ALA A 68 -6.27 0.46 2.39
N ILE A 69 -5.81 1.62 1.92
CA ILE A 69 -4.76 2.37 2.61
C ILE A 69 -5.26 2.71 4.02
N THR A 70 -4.38 2.66 4.99
CA THR A 70 -4.68 2.81 6.42
C THR A 70 -5.58 4.01 6.71
N ARG A 71 -5.32 5.17 6.07
CA ARG A 71 -6.11 6.39 6.30
C ARG A 71 -7.57 6.29 5.83
N TYR A 72 -7.90 5.36 4.94
CA TYR A 72 -9.25 5.19 4.38
C TYR A 72 -9.96 3.94 4.89
N PHE A 73 -9.26 3.06 5.59
CA PHE A 73 -9.75 1.72 5.94
C PHE A 73 -11.03 1.74 6.78
N GLU A 74 -11.14 2.65 7.73
CA GLU A 74 -12.27 2.76 8.66
C GLU A 74 -13.42 3.61 8.13
N HIS A 75 -13.20 4.38 7.07
CA HIS A 75 -14.13 5.41 6.58
C HIS A 75 -14.96 4.91 5.39
N LEU A 76 -15.99 4.13 5.69
CA LEU A 76 -16.95 3.60 4.71
C LEU A 76 -18.37 4.02 5.05
N SER A 77 -19.13 4.45 4.04
CA SER A 77 -20.59 4.58 4.15
C SER A 77 -21.25 3.20 4.06
N SER A 78 -22.51 3.10 4.52
CA SER A 78 -23.29 1.85 4.41
C SER A 78 -23.42 1.37 2.95
N MET A 79 -23.57 2.30 2.02
CA MET A 79 -23.62 2.00 0.58
C MET A 79 -22.30 1.44 0.06
N GLN A 80 -21.17 1.99 0.50
CA GLN A 80 -19.83 1.51 0.12
C GLN A 80 -19.58 0.12 0.70
N VAL A 81 -19.97 -0.16 1.93
CA VAL A 81 -19.90 -1.51 2.53
C VAL A 81 -20.66 -2.52 1.67
N LYS A 82 -21.87 -2.18 1.25
CA LYS A 82 -22.69 -3.03 0.37
C LYS A 82 -21.99 -3.29 -0.96
N MET A 83 -21.45 -2.25 -1.61
CA MET A 83 -20.75 -2.38 -2.89
C MET A 83 -19.51 -3.28 -2.76
N ILE A 84 -18.75 -3.15 -1.68
CA ILE A 84 -17.58 -3.99 -1.44
C ILE A 84 -17.99 -5.44 -1.23
N LYS A 85 -19.03 -5.71 -0.46
CA LYS A 85 -19.56 -7.07 -0.28
C LYS A 85 -19.95 -7.70 -1.61
N GLU A 86 -20.65 -6.96 -2.46
CA GLU A 86 -21.15 -7.46 -3.74
C GLU A 86 -20.05 -7.65 -4.80
N LYS A 87 -19.03 -6.78 -4.83
CA LYS A 87 -18.03 -6.73 -5.90
C LYS A 87 -16.69 -7.38 -5.52
N ILE A 88 -16.33 -7.36 -4.26
CA ILE A 88 -15.02 -7.82 -3.77
C ILE A 88 -15.17 -9.11 -2.97
N CYS A 89 -15.97 -9.09 -1.92
CA CYS A 89 -16.06 -10.19 -0.96
C CYS A 89 -16.58 -11.49 -1.58
N VAL A 90 -17.51 -11.41 -2.53
CA VAL A 90 -18.08 -12.58 -3.20
C VAL A 90 -17.05 -13.44 -3.94
N ASN A 91 -15.98 -12.81 -4.43
CA ASN A 91 -14.92 -13.49 -5.17
C ASN A 91 -13.68 -13.78 -4.30
N PHE A 92 -13.68 -13.31 -3.07
CA PHE A 92 -12.56 -13.50 -2.16
C PHE A 92 -12.59 -14.89 -1.55
N LYS A 93 -11.46 -15.57 -1.64
CA LYS A 93 -11.24 -16.85 -0.97
C LYS A 93 -10.26 -16.62 0.17
N PRO A 94 -10.69 -16.78 1.43
CA PRO A 94 -9.76 -16.75 2.56
C PRO A 94 -8.71 -17.82 2.32
N ALA A 95 -7.44 -17.41 2.22
CA ALA A 95 -6.34 -18.35 2.28
C ALA A 95 -5.99 -18.58 3.76
N ASP A 96 -5.30 -19.66 4.07
CA ASP A 96 -4.73 -19.90 5.42
C ASP A 96 -3.59 -18.92 5.66
N ASN A 97 -3.93 -17.64 5.71
CA ASN A 97 -2.95 -16.55 5.77
C ASN A 97 -2.68 -16.16 7.21
N VAL A 98 -1.56 -16.63 7.69
CA VAL A 98 -0.88 -15.97 8.80
C VAL A 98 -0.25 -14.69 8.27
N GLU A 99 -0.50 -13.55 8.94
CA GLU A 99 0.16 -12.28 8.61
C GLU A 99 1.69 -12.49 8.63
N PRO A 100 2.41 -12.17 7.56
CA PRO A 100 3.85 -12.37 7.53
C PRO A 100 4.54 -11.44 8.54
N THR A 101 5.65 -11.89 9.11
CA THR A 101 6.47 -11.08 10.03
C THR A 101 6.96 -9.80 9.36
N LEU A 102 7.41 -9.92 8.11
CA LEU A 102 7.83 -8.81 7.27
C LEU A 102 7.03 -8.84 5.96
N VAL A 103 6.67 -7.66 5.47
CA VAL A 103 6.04 -7.49 4.16
C VAL A 103 7.10 -7.11 3.15
N ASP A 104 7.27 -7.93 2.11
CA ASP A 104 8.14 -7.60 0.97
C ASP A 104 7.45 -6.65 -0.01
N TYR A 105 8.22 -6.13 -0.98
CA TYR A 105 7.66 -5.22 -1.98
C TYR A 105 6.58 -5.88 -2.85
N ASP A 106 6.72 -7.13 -3.22
CA ASP A 106 5.74 -7.83 -4.05
C ASP A 106 4.41 -7.98 -3.33
N THR A 107 4.42 -8.37 -2.06
CA THR A 107 3.22 -8.45 -1.22
C THR A 107 2.58 -7.08 -1.03
N ALA A 108 3.37 -6.05 -0.76
CA ALA A 108 2.87 -4.69 -0.60
C ALA A 108 2.24 -4.16 -1.89
N ILE A 109 2.87 -4.36 -3.03
CA ILE A 109 2.37 -3.95 -4.34
C ILE A 109 1.03 -4.64 -4.64
N GLU A 110 0.91 -5.94 -4.42
CA GLU A 110 -0.34 -6.66 -4.60
C GLU A 110 -1.46 -6.14 -3.69
N ARG A 111 -1.15 -5.85 -2.42
CA ARG A 111 -2.10 -5.25 -1.49
C ARG A 111 -2.57 -3.86 -1.95
N TYR A 112 -1.68 -3.03 -2.47
CA TYR A 112 -2.05 -1.71 -3.01
C TYR A 112 -2.86 -1.80 -4.30
N LYS A 113 -2.60 -2.78 -5.15
CA LYS A 113 -3.46 -3.08 -6.32
C LYS A 113 -4.85 -3.50 -5.89
N LEU A 114 -4.97 -4.33 -4.86
CA LEU A 114 -6.25 -4.69 -4.25
C LEU A 114 -6.94 -3.47 -3.62
N ALA A 115 -6.20 -2.59 -2.96
CA ALA A 115 -6.74 -1.35 -2.41
C ALA A 115 -7.31 -0.45 -3.51
N LEU A 116 -6.62 -0.32 -4.64
CA LEU A 116 -7.12 0.41 -5.80
C LEU A 116 -8.39 -0.23 -6.37
N PHE A 117 -8.42 -1.54 -6.51
CA PHE A 117 -9.59 -2.29 -6.96
C PHE A 117 -10.79 -2.09 -6.03
N ASN A 118 -10.57 -2.12 -4.70
CA ASN A 118 -11.59 -1.81 -3.68
C ASN A 118 -12.09 -0.36 -3.80
N THR A 119 -11.19 0.59 -4.02
CA THR A 119 -11.53 2.01 -4.18
C THR A 119 -12.44 2.23 -5.39
N ILE A 120 -12.15 1.59 -6.50
CA ILE A 120 -12.99 1.60 -7.70
C ILE A 120 -14.33 0.91 -7.41
N GLY A 121 -14.32 -0.25 -6.78
CA GLY A 121 -15.52 -1.05 -6.49
C GLY A 121 -16.52 -0.33 -5.59
N LYS A 122 -16.05 0.44 -4.60
CA LYS A 122 -16.90 1.24 -3.69
C LYS A 122 -17.24 2.63 -4.24
N LYS A 123 -16.83 2.96 -5.45
CA LYS A 123 -16.94 4.31 -6.04
C LYS A 123 -16.32 5.39 -5.13
N GLY A 124 -15.10 5.14 -4.67
CA GLY A 124 -14.34 6.08 -3.85
C GLY A 124 -14.04 7.38 -4.59
N LYS A 125 -13.70 8.42 -3.84
CA LYS A 125 -13.35 9.73 -4.38
C LYS A 125 -12.11 9.65 -5.27
N ASN A 126 -12.01 10.55 -6.25
CA ASN A 126 -10.82 10.66 -7.11
C ASN A 126 -9.54 10.91 -6.32
N SER A 127 -9.63 11.67 -5.21
CA SER A 127 -8.50 11.91 -4.31
C SER A 127 -7.97 10.61 -3.67
N GLU A 128 -8.84 9.67 -3.32
CA GLU A 128 -8.43 8.35 -2.81
C GLU A 128 -7.78 7.50 -3.88
N LYS A 129 -8.35 7.48 -5.10
CA LYS A 129 -7.74 6.79 -6.24
C LYS A 129 -6.36 7.37 -6.57
N ALA A 130 -6.25 8.69 -6.66
CA ALA A 130 -4.98 9.38 -6.94
C ALA A 130 -3.92 9.06 -5.90
N TYR A 131 -4.27 9.11 -4.62
CA TYR A 131 -3.36 8.80 -3.52
C TYR A 131 -2.92 7.34 -3.55
N THR A 132 -3.82 6.41 -3.82
CA THR A 132 -3.51 4.98 -3.93
C THR A 132 -2.57 4.71 -5.11
N CYS A 133 -2.83 5.31 -6.27
CA CYS A 133 -1.95 5.19 -7.44
C CYS A 133 -0.57 5.79 -7.19
N LEU A 134 -0.49 6.94 -6.53
CA LEU A 134 0.77 7.59 -6.19
C LEU A 134 1.63 6.72 -5.26
N ASN A 135 1.03 6.19 -4.20
CA ASN A 135 1.73 5.30 -3.27
C ASN A 135 2.18 4.00 -3.95
N LEU A 136 1.37 3.48 -4.87
CA LEU A 136 1.73 2.30 -5.66
C LEU A 136 2.93 2.58 -6.58
N ALA A 137 2.96 3.74 -7.22
CA ALA A 137 4.11 4.18 -8.01
C ALA A 137 5.38 4.28 -7.15
N TRP A 138 5.28 4.86 -5.96
CA TRP A 138 6.39 4.94 -5.01
C TRP A 138 6.88 3.59 -4.52
N LEU A 139 5.98 2.62 -4.31
CA LEU A 139 6.37 1.24 -3.96
C LEU A 139 7.12 0.55 -5.10
N LEU A 140 6.69 0.75 -6.33
CA LEU A 140 7.39 0.22 -7.52
C LEU A 140 8.78 0.83 -7.66
N ARG A 141 8.94 2.11 -7.35
CA ARG A 141 10.26 2.77 -7.23
C ARG A 141 11.11 2.11 -6.16
N GLY A 142 10.55 1.87 -4.98
CA GLY A 142 11.25 1.21 -3.89
C GLY A 142 11.70 -0.21 -4.26
N LYS A 143 10.83 -1.00 -4.90
CA LYS A 143 11.20 -2.31 -5.43
C LYS A 143 12.35 -2.21 -6.43
N ARG A 144 12.26 -1.31 -7.41
CA ARG A 144 13.30 -1.09 -8.40
C ARG A 144 14.65 -0.73 -7.78
N GLU A 145 14.64 0.15 -6.79
CA GLU A 145 15.85 0.56 -6.06
C GLU A 145 16.46 -0.57 -5.22
N SER A 146 15.64 -1.54 -4.78
CA SER A 146 16.10 -2.72 -4.02
C SER A 146 16.78 -3.77 -4.88
N LEU A 147 16.63 -3.70 -6.21
CA LEU A 147 17.22 -4.62 -7.16
C LEU A 147 18.62 -4.16 -7.55
N ASP A 148 19.57 -5.12 -7.71
CA ASP A 148 20.93 -4.80 -8.15
C ASP A 148 20.96 -4.47 -9.64
N ALA A 149 21.17 -3.19 -9.95
CA ALA A 149 21.25 -2.70 -11.33
C ALA A 149 22.44 -3.27 -12.12
N LYS A 150 23.43 -3.84 -11.43
CA LYS A 150 24.60 -4.46 -12.05
C LYS A 150 24.39 -5.93 -12.39
N ASP A 151 23.35 -6.56 -11.83
CA ASP A 151 22.98 -7.94 -12.14
C ASP A 151 22.14 -8.00 -13.41
N PRO A 152 22.65 -8.61 -14.51
CA PRO A 152 21.89 -8.72 -15.75
C PRO A 152 20.55 -9.47 -15.60
N LYS A 153 20.44 -10.36 -14.60
CA LYS A 153 19.20 -11.10 -14.31
C LYS A 153 18.09 -10.20 -13.76
N MET A 154 18.46 -9.05 -13.20
CA MET A 154 17.52 -8.08 -12.63
C MET A 154 17.07 -7.02 -13.66
N ALA A 155 17.72 -6.94 -14.81
CA ALA A 155 17.49 -5.89 -15.81
C ALA A 155 16.02 -5.83 -16.27
N GLU A 156 15.40 -6.98 -16.55
CA GLU A 156 13.99 -7.03 -16.97
C GLU A 156 13.04 -6.61 -15.85
N GLN A 157 13.26 -7.08 -14.63
CA GLN A 157 12.45 -6.67 -13.47
C GLN A 157 12.57 -5.18 -13.19
N ILE A 158 13.75 -4.60 -13.31
CA ILE A 158 13.97 -3.15 -13.15
C ILE A 158 13.21 -2.37 -14.20
N LYS A 159 13.23 -2.83 -15.45
CA LYS A 159 12.48 -2.23 -16.55
C LYS A 159 10.98 -2.29 -16.31
N GLU A 160 10.44 -3.46 -15.96
CA GLU A 160 9.01 -3.62 -15.64
C GLU A 160 8.57 -2.72 -14.48
N CYS A 161 9.36 -2.63 -13.41
CA CYS A 161 9.07 -1.75 -12.29
C CYS A 161 9.01 -0.29 -12.72
N ARG A 162 9.91 0.15 -13.60
CA ARG A 162 9.92 1.52 -14.11
C ARG A 162 8.69 1.81 -14.97
N GLU A 163 8.35 0.91 -15.87
CA GLU A 163 7.17 1.05 -16.73
C GLU A 163 5.87 1.10 -15.93
N GLN A 164 5.73 0.24 -14.93
CA GLN A 164 4.56 0.25 -14.04
C GLN A 164 4.54 1.49 -13.12
N GLU A 165 5.69 1.92 -12.61
CA GLU A 165 5.80 3.17 -11.83
C GLU A 165 5.29 4.36 -12.63
N GLU A 166 5.74 4.51 -13.88
CA GLU A 166 5.32 5.59 -14.79
C GLU A 166 3.82 5.52 -15.07
N ALA A 167 3.28 4.33 -15.31
CA ALA A 167 1.85 4.14 -15.59
C ALA A 167 0.97 4.53 -14.39
N PHE A 168 1.30 4.10 -13.18
CA PHE A 168 0.54 4.46 -11.98
C PHE A 168 0.72 5.92 -11.58
N TYR A 169 1.89 6.48 -11.80
CA TYR A 169 2.14 7.90 -11.60
C TYR A 169 1.27 8.76 -12.54
N ALA A 170 1.21 8.40 -13.82
CA ALA A 170 0.34 9.06 -14.79
C ALA A 170 -1.15 8.95 -14.40
N GLN A 171 -1.58 7.78 -13.90
CA GLN A 171 -2.93 7.58 -13.40
C GLN A 171 -3.23 8.48 -12.19
N ALA A 172 -2.29 8.60 -11.25
CA ALA A 172 -2.43 9.49 -10.10
C ALA A 172 -2.62 10.95 -10.53
N VAL A 173 -1.85 11.40 -11.50
CA VAL A 173 -1.96 12.77 -12.06
C VAL A 173 -3.31 12.98 -12.74
N SER A 174 -3.81 12.01 -13.47
CA SER A 174 -5.10 12.12 -14.20
C SER A 174 -6.31 12.20 -13.26
N GLU A 175 -6.22 11.59 -12.08
CA GLU A 175 -7.29 11.63 -11.06
C GLU A 175 -7.22 12.89 -10.17
N THR A 176 -6.13 13.64 -10.23
CA THR A 176 -5.96 14.88 -9.46
C THR A 176 -6.62 16.03 -10.21
N PRO A 177 -7.57 16.77 -9.60
CA PRO A 177 -8.14 17.96 -10.24
C PRO A 177 -7.03 18.98 -10.50
N LEU A 178 -6.89 19.40 -11.74
CA LEU A 178 -6.01 20.51 -12.08
C LEU A 178 -6.54 21.78 -11.39
N PRO A 179 -5.68 22.60 -10.76
CA PRO A 179 -6.12 23.91 -10.30
C PRO A 179 -6.63 24.68 -11.51
N LEU A 180 -7.85 25.21 -11.39
CA LEU A 180 -8.40 26.09 -12.41
C LEU A 180 -7.45 27.27 -12.59
N PRO A 181 -7.09 27.66 -13.82
CA PRO A 181 -6.30 28.86 -14.04
C PRO A 181 -7.06 30.06 -13.48
N THR A 182 -6.43 30.77 -12.56
CA THR A 182 -6.90 32.05 -12.01
C THR A 182 -6.80 33.14 -13.06
#